data_7dc6261cbdc336a8709e3e9081b454b1
#
_entry.id   7dc6261cbdc336a8709e3e9081b454b1
#
_cell.length_a   1.000
_cell.length_b   1.000
_cell.length_c   1.000
_cell.angle_alpha   90.00
_cell.angle_beta   90.00
_cell.angle_gamma   90.00
#
_symmetry.space_group_name_H-M   'P 1'
#
loop_
_entity.id
_entity.type
_entity.pdbx_description
1 polymer ?
#
loop_
_entity_poly.entity_id
_entity_poly.type
_entity_poly.pdbx_seq_one_letter_code
_entity_poly.pdbx_strand_id
1 'polypeptide(L)'
;KSCGLACLSGTSMLTLLQSCGSTHLVKGNIEGDDLVIPVQDFEIKKGEEIRYKKYLVVEQEILQYPICVYRFNDHEYSALWMRCTHQGTELQVFGDKLQCPAHGSEFDAKGGVQNGPADRLLRTFPVSIQNGLLKISLKAIG
;
A
#
# COMPACT_ATOMS: atom_id res chain seq x y z
N LYS A 1 -44.40 -36.49 16.05
CA LYS A 1 -44.02 -36.35 15.92
C LYS A 1 -43.18 -35.82 15.47
N SER A 2 -42.71 -35.37 15.18
CA SER A 2 -41.96 -34.86 14.70
C SER A 2 -41.20 -34.11 14.62
N CYS A 3 -40.84 -33.77 14.66
CA CYS A 3 -40.09 -33.08 14.67
C CYS A 3 -39.28 -32.52 14.16
N GLY A 4 -39.00 -32.24 13.90
CA GLY A 4 -38.28 -31.61 13.52
C GLY A 4 -37.38 -31.04 13.30
N LEU A 5 -37.05 -30.81 13.25
CA LEU A 5 -36.18 -30.31 13.09
C LEU A 5 -35.53 -29.62 12.58
N ALA A 6 -35.29 -29.28 12.44
CA ALA A 6 -34.77 -28.54 12.05
C ALA A 6 -33.81 -28.05 11.87
N CYS A 7 -33.42 -27.80 11.90
CA CYS A 7 -32.46 -27.27 11.80
C CYS A 7 -31.71 -26.73 11.27
N LEU A 8 -31.49 -26.50 11.13
CA LEU A 8 -30.73 -26.05 10.72
C LEU A 8 -30.07 -25.32 10.40
N SER A 9 -29.89 -25.06 10.32
CA SER A 9 -29.32 -24.38 10.05
C SER A 9 -28.39 -23.82 9.94
N GLY A 10 -27.96 -23.55 10.00
CA GLY A 10 -27.02 -22.94 9.96
C GLY A 10 -26.29 -22.45 9.49
N THR A 11 -25.96 -22.23 9.40
CA THR A 11 -25.22 -21.88 8.92
C THR A 11 -24.55 -21.05 8.61
N SER A 12 -24.11 -20.80 8.37
CA SER A 12 -23.50 -20.03 7.92
C SER A 12 -22.78 -19.20 8.17
N MET A 13 -22.56 -18.87 8.40
CA MET A 13 -21.91 -17.98 8.60
C MET A 13 -20.79 -17.68 8.37
N LEU A 14 -20.20 -17.68 8.32
CA LEU A 14 -19.12 -17.45 8.07
C LEU A 14 -18.75 -16.42 7.64
N THR A 15 -18.32 -16.21 7.18
CA THR A 15 -18.07 -15.26 6.54
C THR A 15 -17.51 -14.28 7.13
N LEU A 16 -17.58 -13.94 7.62
CA LEU A 16 -17.21 -13.00 8.17
C LEU A 16 -16.05 -12.75 8.40
N LEU A 17 -15.35 -13.12 8.21
CA LEU A 17 -14.23 -12.94 8.42
C LEU A 17 -13.58 -12.08 7.83
N GLN A 18 -13.54 -11.48 7.44
CA GLN A 18 -12.97 -10.69 6.84
C GLN A 18 -12.42 -9.83 7.33
N SER A 19 -11.98 -9.52 7.27
CA SER A 19 -11.56 -8.68 7.45
C SER A 19 -10.95 -7.93 8.01
N CYS A 20 -10.45 -7.90 8.56
CA CYS A 20 -9.60 -7.12 9.18
C CYS A 20 -8.40 -6.85 8.51
N GLY A 21 -8.07 -7.42 7.48
CA GLY A 21 -6.88 -7.16 6.73
C GLY A 21 -6.87 -5.73 6.29
N SER A 22 -5.72 -5.13 6.18
CA SER A 22 -5.62 -3.80 5.64
C SER A 22 -6.05 -3.79 4.19
N THR A 23 -7.01 -2.94 3.86
CA THR A 23 -7.42 -2.77 2.46
C THR A 23 -6.39 -2.00 1.66
N HIS A 24 -5.35 -1.51 2.32
CA HIS A 24 -4.29 -0.75 1.67
C HIS A 24 -3.10 -1.61 1.27
N LEU A 25 -3.08 -2.88 1.71
CA LEU A 25 -1.98 -3.79 1.40
C LEU A 25 -2.30 -4.57 0.13
N VAL A 26 -1.43 -4.49 -0.86
CA VAL A 26 -1.61 -5.20 -2.12
C VAL A 26 -0.30 -5.88 -2.52
N LYS A 27 -0.41 -6.89 -3.38
CA LYS A 27 0.76 -7.51 -3.97
C LYS A 27 0.97 -6.95 -5.36
N GLY A 28 2.21 -6.57 -5.66
CA GLY A 28 2.56 -6.13 -6.99
C GLY A 28 3.14 -7.27 -7.80
N ASN A 29 3.07 -7.15 -9.11
CA ASN A 29 3.66 -8.10 -10.04
C ASN A 29 4.92 -7.51 -10.64
N ILE A 30 5.90 -8.35 -10.91
CA ILE A 30 7.12 -7.91 -11.57
C ILE A 30 7.00 -8.12 -13.06
N GLU A 31 7.20 -7.06 -13.84
CA GLU A 31 7.26 -7.11 -15.29
C GLU A 31 8.55 -6.43 -15.73
N GLY A 32 9.54 -7.23 -16.08
CA GLY A 32 10.86 -6.71 -16.39
C GLY A 32 11.48 -6.05 -15.17
N ASP A 33 11.79 -4.77 -15.27
CA ASP A 33 12.36 -4.00 -14.17
C ASP A 33 11.32 -3.20 -13.39
N ASP A 34 10.04 -3.44 -13.68
CA ASP A 34 8.96 -2.67 -13.06
C ASP A 34 8.15 -3.49 -12.08
N LEU A 35 7.75 -2.84 -11.00
CA LEU A 35 6.71 -3.35 -10.12
C LEU A 35 5.40 -2.76 -10.59
N VAL A 36 4.42 -3.61 -10.87
CA VAL A 36 3.18 -3.20 -11.53
C VAL A 36 1.98 -3.51 -10.67
N ILE A 37 1.09 -2.53 -10.51
CA ILE A 37 -0.21 -2.71 -9.88
C ILE A 37 -1.28 -2.04 -10.73
N PRO A 38 -2.53 -2.54 -10.70
CA PRO A 38 -3.63 -1.84 -11.37
C PRO A 38 -3.93 -0.52 -10.65
N VAL A 39 -4.14 0.54 -11.42
CA VAL A 39 -4.60 1.81 -10.86
C VAL A 39 -5.91 1.60 -10.12
N GLN A 40 -6.72 0.65 -10.59
CA GLN A 40 -8.00 0.32 -10.00
C GLN A 40 -7.91 -0.13 -8.53
N ASP A 41 -6.74 -0.60 -8.08
CA ASP A 41 -6.57 -1.00 -6.68
C ASP A 41 -6.74 0.18 -5.71
N PHE A 42 -6.65 1.41 -6.21
CA PHE A 42 -6.91 2.60 -5.39
C PHE A 42 -8.40 2.90 -5.24
N GLU A 43 -9.27 2.30 -6.05
CA GLU A 43 -10.69 2.64 -6.02
C GLU A 43 -11.42 2.06 -4.82
N ILE A 44 -12.31 2.86 -4.27
CA ILE A 44 -13.28 2.44 -3.26
C ILE A 44 -14.65 2.69 -3.87
N LYS A 45 -15.40 1.63 -4.11
CA LYS A 45 -16.73 1.75 -4.70
C LYS A 45 -17.78 1.73 -3.59
N LYS A 46 -18.61 2.77 -3.57
CA LYS A 46 -19.76 2.84 -2.67
C LYS A 46 -20.99 3.17 -3.52
N GLY A 47 -21.73 2.11 -3.88
CA GLY A 47 -22.85 2.28 -4.80
C GLY A 47 -22.32 2.77 -6.14
N GLU A 48 -22.82 3.91 -6.59
CA GLU A 48 -22.37 4.51 -7.85
C GLU A 48 -21.20 5.49 -7.65
N GLU A 49 -20.87 5.78 -6.39
CA GLU A 49 -19.78 6.71 -6.09
C GLU A 49 -18.45 5.98 -6.05
N ILE A 50 -17.44 6.56 -6.68
CA ILE A 50 -16.07 6.05 -6.64
C ILE A 50 -15.22 7.04 -5.87
N ARG A 51 -14.58 6.55 -4.81
CA ARG A 51 -13.59 7.30 -4.06
C ARG A 51 -12.23 6.62 -4.23
N TYR A 52 -11.20 7.27 -3.78
CA TYR A 52 -9.85 6.75 -3.97
C TYR A 52 -9.11 6.70 -2.64
N LYS A 53 -8.38 5.61 -2.45
CA LYS A 53 -7.46 5.48 -1.32
C LYS A 53 -6.32 6.46 -1.51
N LYS A 54 -5.85 7.01 -0.41
CA LYS A 54 -4.74 7.95 -0.47
C LYS A 54 -3.42 7.25 -0.73
N TYR A 55 -3.31 5.99 -0.35
CA TYR A 55 -2.08 5.22 -0.51
C TYR A 55 -2.37 3.74 -0.61
N LEU A 56 -1.38 3.02 -1.15
CA LEU A 56 -1.31 1.56 -1.08
C LEU A 56 0.08 1.17 -0.61
N VAL A 57 0.16 0.10 0.17
CA VAL A 57 1.43 -0.52 0.54
C VAL A 57 1.59 -1.74 -0.36
N VAL A 58 2.60 -1.70 -1.22
CA VAL A 58 2.79 -2.72 -2.24
C VAL A 58 3.91 -3.65 -1.81
N GLU A 59 3.57 -4.94 -1.66
CA GLU A 59 4.54 -5.97 -1.31
C GLU A 59 4.90 -6.80 -2.53
N GLN A 60 6.14 -7.26 -2.55
CA GLN A 60 6.64 -8.18 -3.55
C GLN A 60 7.82 -8.93 -2.95
N GLU A 61 7.89 -10.24 -3.20
CA GLU A 61 8.88 -11.11 -2.55
C GLU A 61 10.32 -10.71 -2.80
N ILE A 62 10.62 -10.12 -3.94
CA ILE A 62 11.99 -9.70 -4.25
C ILE A 62 12.39 -8.41 -3.53
N LEU A 63 11.43 -7.71 -2.95
CA LEU A 63 11.70 -6.49 -2.21
C LEU A 63 11.94 -6.83 -0.74
N GLN A 64 12.98 -6.24 -0.17
CA GLN A 64 13.27 -6.42 1.25
C GLN A 64 12.28 -5.63 2.10
N TYR A 65 11.82 -4.50 1.61
CA TYR A 65 10.85 -3.64 2.27
C TYR A 65 9.73 -3.32 1.27
N PRO A 66 8.51 -3.10 1.74
CA PRO A 66 7.45 -2.73 0.80
C PRO A 66 7.66 -1.32 0.26
N ILE A 67 6.86 -0.99 -0.75
CA ILE A 67 6.84 0.35 -1.35
C ILE A 67 5.49 0.97 -1.02
N CYS A 68 5.50 2.15 -0.42
CA CYS A 68 4.28 2.92 -0.20
C CYS A 68 4.04 3.81 -1.41
N VAL A 69 2.89 3.66 -2.03
CA VAL A 69 2.51 4.46 -3.19
C VAL A 69 1.41 5.41 -2.76
N TYR A 70 1.70 6.70 -2.75
CA TYR A 70 0.69 7.73 -2.49
C TYR A 70 0.09 8.22 -3.80
N ARG A 71 -1.21 8.43 -3.78
CA ARG A 71 -1.95 8.99 -4.90
C ARG A 71 -2.31 10.44 -4.57
N PHE A 72 -1.87 11.37 -5.40
CA PHE A 72 -2.20 12.79 -5.22
C PHE A 72 -3.37 13.19 -6.10
N ASN A 73 -3.42 12.65 -7.30
CA ASN A 73 -4.53 12.85 -8.25
C ASN A 73 -4.44 11.76 -9.32
N ASP A 74 -5.22 11.88 -10.39
CA ASP A 74 -5.25 10.85 -11.46
C ASP A 74 -3.92 10.68 -12.19
N HIS A 75 -3.04 11.66 -12.09
CA HIS A 75 -1.80 11.70 -12.87
C HIS A 75 -0.55 11.74 -12.01
N GLU A 76 -0.69 11.95 -10.71
CA GLU A 76 0.47 12.15 -9.85
C GLU A 76 0.48 11.16 -8.70
N TYR A 77 1.56 10.40 -8.61
CA TYR A 77 1.80 9.40 -7.58
C TYR A 77 3.24 9.50 -7.11
N SER A 78 3.50 9.09 -5.89
CA SER A 78 4.85 8.87 -5.40
C SER A 78 5.00 7.42 -4.99
N ALA A 79 6.18 6.86 -5.17
CA ALA A 79 6.50 5.50 -4.73
C ALA A 79 7.73 5.59 -3.84
N LEU A 80 7.58 5.21 -2.57
CA LEU A 80 8.59 5.38 -1.54
C LEU A 80 8.97 4.04 -0.95
N TRP A 81 10.27 3.75 -0.88
CA TRP A 81 10.73 2.54 -0.22
C TRP A 81 10.54 2.72 1.28
N MET A 82 9.86 1.76 1.91
CA MET A 82 9.48 1.89 3.31
C MET A 82 10.61 1.47 4.24
N ARG A 83 11.81 1.99 3.98
CA ARG A 83 13.00 1.73 4.76
C ARG A 83 13.53 3.04 5.30
N CYS A 84 13.58 3.14 6.63
CA CYS A 84 14.07 4.35 7.29
C CYS A 84 15.53 4.61 6.93
N THR A 85 15.83 5.84 6.51
CA THR A 85 17.19 6.21 6.11
C THR A 85 18.13 6.39 7.29
N HIS A 86 17.59 6.40 8.52
CA HIS A 86 18.41 6.49 9.72
C HIS A 86 19.12 5.15 10.00
N GLN A 87 18.36 4.06 10.22
CA GLN A 87 18.95 2.76 10.56
C GLN A 87 18.27 1.58 9.88
N GLY A 88 17.48 1.82 8.86
CA GLY A 88 16.91 0.73 8.07
C GLY A 88 15.72 0.00 8.66
N THR A 89 15.06 0.57 9.67
CA THR A 89 13.84 0.01 10.20
C THR A 89 12.70 0.16 9.19
N GLU A 90 11.81 -0.82 9.12
CA GLU A 90 10.64 -0.71 8.24
C GLU A 90 9.71 0.38 8.76
N LEU A 91 9.25 1.22 7.84
CA LEU A 91 8.39 2.35 8.17
C LEU A 91 6.93 1.92 8.26
N GLN A 92 6.13 2.71 8.93
CA GLN A 92 4.69 2.54 9.04
C GLN A 92 3.98 3.76 8.47
N VAL A 93 2.84 3.53 7.85
CA VAL A 93 2.03 4.62 7.32
C VAL A 93 1.20 5.22 8.45
N PHE A 94 1.24 6.53 8.54
CA PHE A 94 0.44 7.27 9.50
C PHE A 94 -0.17 8.47 8.79
N GLY A 95 -1.38 8.28 8.24
CA GLY A 95 -2.04 9.31 7.45
C GLY A 95 -1.29 9.60 6.16
N ASP A 96 -0.86 10.84 6.01
CA ASP A 96 -0.16 11.29 4.81
C ASP A 96 1.35 11.29 4.98
N LYS A 97 1.86 10.55 5.97
CA LYS A 97 3.29 10.46 6.20
C LYS A 97 3.70 9.05 6.59
N LEU A 98 4.99 8.78 6.51
CA LEU A 98 5.62 7.55 6.96
C LEU A 98 6.38 7.84 8.25
N GLN A 99 6.26 6.93 9.21
CA GLN A 99 6.88 7.09 10.51
C GLN A 99 7.73 5.88 10.84
N CYS A 100 8.90 6.13 11.41
CA CYS A 100 9.79 5.07 11.88
C CYS A 100 9.44 4.73 13.33
N PRO A 101 9.02 3.49 13.61
CA PRO A 101 8.66 3.14 14.98
C PRO A 101 9.86 3.02 15.92
N ALA A 102 11.07 2.95 15.39
CA ALA A 102 12.27 2.78 16.23
C ALA A 102 12.66 4.06 16.96
N HIS A 103 12.77 5.18 16.21
CA HIS A 103 13.28 6.43 16.78
C HIS A 103 12.44 7.66 16.43
N GLY A 104 11.28 7.45 15.78
CA GLY A 104 10.35 8.54 15.54
C GLY A 104 10.61 9.41 14.32
N SER A 105 11.53 9.01 13.43
CA SER A 105 11.73 9.76 12.19
C SER A 105 10.43 9.78 11.39
N GLU A 106 10.14 10.92 10.75
CA GLU A 106 8.93 11.07 9.94
C GLU A 106 9.30 11.61 8.56
N PHE A 107 8.58 11.11 7.56
CA PHE A 107 8.78 11.48 6.17
C PHE A 107 7.43 11.81 5.55
N ASP A 108 7.39 12.84 4.72
CA ASP A 108 6.16 13.22 4.04
C ASP A 108 5.83 12.27 2.88
N ALA A 109 4.73 12.51 2.21
CA ALA A 109 4.25 11.64 1.13
C ALA A 109 5.13 11.68 -0.12
N LYS A 110 6.12 12.54 -0.17
CA LYS A 110 7.10 12.60 -1.27
C LYS A 110 8.49 12.15 -0.82
N GLY A 111 8.62 11.68 0.41
CA GLY A 111 9.87 11.14 0.93
C GLY A 111 10.74 12.14 1.65
N GLY A 112 10.28 13.39 1.81
CA GLY A 112 11.06 14.42 2.51
C GLY A 112 11.04 14.20 4.02
N VAL A 113 12.16 14.50 4.68
CA VAL A 113 12.26 14.38 6.13
C VAL A 113 11.41 15.46 6.79
N GLN A 114 10.52 15.04 7.67
CA GLN A 114 9.69 15.95 8.46
C GLN A 114 10.18 16.03 9.91
N ASN A 115 10.76 14.95 10.41
CA ASN A 115 11.24 14.88 11.77
C ASN A 115 12.41 13.89 11.83
N GLY A 116 13.48 14.27 12.56
CA GLY A 116 14.63 13.41 12.75
C GLY A 116 14.36 12.28 13.73
N PRO A 117 15.37 11.43 13.92
CA PRO A 117 16.79 11.61 13.62
C PRO A 117 17.22 11.35 12.18
N ALA A 118 16.36 10.85 11.31
CA ALA A 118 16.72 10.70 9.90
C ALA A 118 17.05 12.08 9.30
N ASP A 119 18.06 12.12 8.45
CA ASP A 119 18.50 13.36 7.81
C ASP A 119 18.59 13.24 6.28
N ARG A 120 18.11 12.15 5.72
CA ARG A 120 18.14 11.91 4.28
C ARG A 120 16.76 11.51 3.79
N LEU A 121 16.45 11.92 2.56
CA LEU A 121 15.20 11.58 1.89
C LEU A 121 15.04 10.07 1.77
N LEU A 122 13.81 9.62 1.74
CA LEU A 122 13.54 8.22 1.40
C LEU A 122 13.90 7.96 -0.05
N ARG A 123 14.27 6.73 -0.34
CA ARG A 123 14.45 6.30 -1.72
C ARG A 123 13.09 6.35 -2.41
N THR A 124 13.05 7.00 -3.56
CA THR A 124 11.85 7.07 -4.38
C THR A 124 12.07 6.30 -5.67
N PHE A 125 10.96 5.91 -6.30
CA PHE A 125 10.98 5.18 -7.56
C PHE A 125 10.15 5.94 -8.58
N PRO A 126 10.63 6.06 -9.83
CA PRO A 126 9.81 6.66 -10.88
C PRO A 126 8.52 5.89 -11.10
N VAL A 127 7.44 6.63 -11.33
CA VAL A 127 6.12 6.04 -11.56
C VAL A 127 5.60 6.50 -12.90
N SER A 128 5.04 5.56 -13.67
CA SER A 128 4.35 5.89 -14.90
C SER A 128 3.03 5.13 -14.96
N ILE A 129 2.12 5.60 -15.80
CA ILE A 129 0.81 4.99 -15.96
C ILE A 129 0.66 4.59 -17.42
N GLN A 130 0.34 3.32 -17.67
CA GLN A 130 0.09 2.81 -19.02
C GLN A 130 -1.07 1.83 -18.96
N ASN A 131 -2.09 2.06 -19.77
CA ASN A 131 -3.22 1.14 -19.94
C ASN A 131 -3.84 0.71 -18.60
N GLY A 132 -4.04 1.67 -17.70
CA GLY A 132 -4.65 1.39 -16.39
C GLY A 132 -3.72 0.70 -15.40
N LEU A 133 -2.44 0.59 -15.73
CA LEU A 133 -1.44 0.01 -14.85
C LEU A 133 -0.49 1.06 -14.35
N LEU A 134 -0.20 1.02 -13.07
CA LEU A 134 0.81 1.85 -12.45
C LEU A 134 2.11 1.07 -12.48
N LYS A 135 3.13 1.62 -13.13
CA LYS A 135 4.43 0.98 -13.27
C LYS A 135 5.46 1.74 -12.45
N ILE A 136 6.05 1.04 -11.50
CA ILE A 136 7.04 1.58 -10.58
C ILE A 136 8.39 1.03 -11.00
N SER A 137 9.27 1.89 -11.49
CA SER A 137 10.58 1.44 -11.98
C SER A 137 11.49 1.10 -10.81
N LEU A 138 11.95 -0.15 -10.77
CA LEU A 138 12.87 -0.62 -9.73
C LEU A 138 14.33 -0.45 -10.13
N LYS A 139 14.60 0.09 -11.31
CA LYS A 139 15.96 0.31 -11.73
C LYS A 139 16.68 1.23 -10.77
N ALA A 140 17.90 0.87 -10.43
CA ALA A 140 18.75 1.77 -9.69
C ALA A 140 18.99 3.00 -10.56
N ILE A 141 18.72 4.15 -10.01
CA ILE A 141 19.08 5.40 -10.68
C ILE A 141 20.52 5.62 -10.36
N GLY A 142 21.32 5.40 -11.35
CA GLY A 142 22.75 5.45 -11.18
C GLY A 142 23.28 6.82 -10.88
#